data_7df7291508ac19c2c7fa97dddabba9b6
#
_entry.id   7df7291508ac19c2c7fa97dddabba9b6
#
_cell.length_a   1.000
_cell.length_b   1.000
_cell.length_c   1.000
_cell.angle_alpha   90.00
_cell.angle_beta   90.00
_cell.angle_gamma   90.00
#
_symmetry.space_group_name_H-M   'P 1'
#
loop_
_entity.id
_entity.type
_entity.pdbx_description
1 polymer ?
#
loop_
_entity_poly.entity_id
_entity_poly.type
_entity_poly.pdbx_seq_one_letter_code
_entity_poly.pdbx_strand_id
1 'polypeptide(L)'
;GYVLERTQKQPFADYLEQALLTPLGLRNSAFQPRPEIVRDLAQGTMWTYEGLTFPAPKFELGIAPAGSMYATVNDLGRFISVLLSGGRGPSGQVLQPETIETMWTPQFAPPGQRTGFGIGFHVTEFEGQRRVGHDGAIYGFATTLQVLPESKLGVAAVANRDFANPVVDRIAETALRWMLAARRGETLTPPETTQPVPPE
;
A
#
# COMPACT_ATOMS: atom_id res chain seq x y z
N GLY A 1 16.11 8.10 -4.57
CA GLY A 1 16.98 6.98 -4.95
C GLY A 1 18.41 7.42 -5.10
N TYR A 2 18.71 8.32 -6.04
CA TYR A 2 20.09 8.75 -6.31
C TYR A 2 20.88 9.22 -5.08
N VAL A 3 20.28 10.05 -4.24
CA VAL A 3 20.95 10.49 -2.98
C VAL A 3 21.27 9.29 -2.10
N LEU A 4 20.34 8.34 -1.96
CA LEU A 4 20.53 7.13 -1.18
C LEU A 4 21.69 6.29 -1.70
N GLU A 5 21.75 6.06 -3.01
CA GLU A 5 22.86 5.33 -3.65
C GLU A 5 24.22 6.00 -3.39
N ARG A 6 24.26 7.34 -3.51
CA ARG A 6 25.51 8.10 -3.26
C ARG A 6 25.95 8.02 -1.79
N THR A 7 25.03 8.08 -0.85
CA THR A 7 25.34 8.02 0.60
C THR A 7 25.66 6.60 1.06
N GLN A 8 24.94 5.60 0.56
CA GLN A 8 25.12 4.21 0.93
C GLN A 8 26.16 3.45 0.08
N LYS A 9 26.63 4.08 -1.02
CA LYS A 9 27.64 3.54 -1.96
C LYS A 9 27.25 2.18 -2.55
N GLN A 10 25.96 1.97 -2.78
CA GLN A 10 25.41 0.76 -3.39
C GLN A 10 24.10 1.09 -4.12
N PRO A 11 23.66 0.22 -5.07
CA PRO A 11 22.39 0.40 -5.78
C PRO A 11 21.20 0.52 -4.84
N PHE A 12 20.21 1.34 -5.21
CA PHE A 12 19.00 1.58 -4.41
C PHE A 12 18.28 0.28 -4.04
N ALA A 13 18.07 -0.60 -5.02
CA ALA A 13 17.35 -1.86 -4.81
C ALA A 13 18.07 -2.78 -3.82
N ASP A 14 19.40 -2.89 -3.92
CA ASP A 14 20.21 -3.74 -3.05
C ASP A 14 20.21 -3.20 -1.61
N TYR A 15 20.29 -1.87 -1.47
CA TYR A 15 20.20 -1.23 -0.16
C TYR A 15 18.84 -1.48 0.49
N LEU A 16 17.74 -1.27 -0.24
CA LEU A 16 16.39 -1.47 0.29
C LEU A 16 16.10 -2.95 0.60
N GLU A 17 16.64 -3.87 -0.17
CA GLU A 17 16.56 -5.31 0.13
C GLU A 17 17.19 -5.62 1.49
N GLN A 18 18.41 -5.13 1.72
CA GLN A 18 19.17 -5.41 2.94
C GLN A 18 18.67 -4.64 4.16
N ALA A 19 18.37 -3.36 3.99
CA ALA A 19 18.04 -2.45 5.09
C ALA A 19 16.55 -2.48 5.47
N LEU A 20 15.67 -2.92 4.56
CA LEU A 20 14.24 -2.86 4.77
C LEU A 20 13.53 -4.19 4.51
N LEU A 21 13.54 -4.71 3.26
CA LEU A 21 12.69 -5.85 2.91
C LEU A 21 13.04 -7.09 3.72
N THR A 22 14.32 -7.45 3.81
CA THR A 22 14.80 -8.62 4.57
C THR A 22 14.52 -8.48 6.07
N PRO A 23 14.89 -7.38 6.76
CA PRO A 23 14.59 -7.21 8.18
C PRO A 23 13.10 -7.18 8.52
N LEU A 24 12.27 -6.70 7.62
CA LEU A 24 10.81 -6.69 7.77
C LEU A 24 10.17 -8.04 7.42
N GLY A 25 10.92 -8.98 6.85
CA GLY A 25 10.43 -10.30 6.44
C GLY A 25 9.57 -10.27 5.17
N LEU A 26 9.75 -9.27 4.31
CA LEU A 26 9.01 -9.11 3.04
C LEU A 26 9.69 -9.93 1.93
N ARG A 27 9.58 -11.25 2.04
CA ARG A 27 10.36 -12.20 1.23
C ARG A 27 9.93 -12.31 -0.23
N ASN A 28 8.69 -11.91 -0.53
CA ASN A 28 8.11 -11.93 -1.87
C ASN A 28 7.94 -10.51 -2.42
N SER A 29 8.83 -9.63 -2.00
CA SER A 29 8.88 -8.24 -2.45
C SER A 29 10.27 -7.91 -2.98
N ALA A 30 10.35 -7.06 -4.01
CA ALA A 30 11.63 -6.65 -4.60
C ALA A 30 11.46 -5.31 -5.34
N PHE A 31 12.57 -4.58 -5.51
CA PHE A 31 12.65 -3.39 -6.36
C PHE A 31 13.22 -3.68 -7.76
N GLN A 32 13.54 -4.95 -8.02
CA GLN A 32 14.04 -5.41 -9.32
C GLN A 32 13.27 -6.68 -9.74
N PRO A 33 13.08 -6.90 -11.05
CA PRO A 33 12.38 -8.08 -11.58
C PRO A 33 13.27 -9.34 -11.48
N ARG A 34 13.35 -9.93 -10.30
CA ARG A 34 14.05 -11.22 -10.11
C ARG A 34 13.27 -12.36 -10.74
N PRO A 35 13.92 -13.42 -11.24
CA PRO A 35 13.25 -14.54 -11.93
C PRO A 35 12.09 -15.15 -11.14
N GLU A 36 12.25 -15.35 -9.84
CA GLU A 36 11.22 -15.89 -8.94
C GLU A 36 10.01 -14.95 -8.80
N ILE A 37 10.24 -13.63 -8.76
CA ILE A 37 9.17 -12.63 -8.72
C ILE A 37 8.42 -12.59 -10.05
N VAL A 38 9.16 -12.57 -11.17
CA VAL A 38 8.58 -12.48 -12.52
C VAL A 38 7.75 -13.72 -12.87
N ARG A 39 8.19 -14.91 -12.43
CA ARG A 39 7.47 -16.17 -12.64
C ARG A 39 6.07 -16.13 -12.02
N ASP A 40 5.96 -15.59 -10.81
CA ASP A 40 4.74 -15.59 -10.03
C ASP A 40 3.94 -14.26 -10.15
N LEU A 41 4.40 -13.35 -11.02
CA LEU A 41 3.77 -12.05 -11.24
C LEU A 41 2.40 -12.22 -11.91
N ALA A 42 1.37 -11.67 -11.28
CA ALA A 42 0.04 -11.61 -11.87
C ALA A 42 0.07 -10.82 -13.20
N GLN A 43 -0.71 -11.27 -14.16
CA GLN A 43 -0.90 -10.52 -15.40
C GLN A 43 -1.82 -9.32 -15.14
N GLY A 44 -1.28 -8.12 -15.29
CA GLY A 44 -2.07 -6.89 -15.25
C GLY A 44 -2.96 -6.76 -16.48
N THR A 45 -4.10 -6.09 -16.32
CA THR A 45 -5.08 -5.87 -17.39
C THR A 45 -5.33 -4.38 -17.56
N MET A 46 -5.25 -3.92 -18.78
CA MET A 46 -5.61 -2.58 -19.20
C MET A 46 -6.85 -2.62 -20.11
N TRP A 47 -7.44 -1.48 -20.37
CA TRP A 47 -8.58 -1.34 -21.28
C TRP A 47 -8.36 -0.23 -22.29
N THR A 48 -8.99 -0.41 -23.44
CA THR A 48 -9.09 0.65 -24.45
C THR A 48 -10.19 1.63 -24.05
N TYR A 49 -10.26 2.74 -24.75
CA TYR A 49 -11.34 3.73 -24.59
C TYR A 49 -12.73 3.13 -24.90
N GLU A 50 -12.80 2.13 -25.80
CA GLU A 50 -14.05 1.40 -26.12
C GLU A 50 -14.38 0.29 -25.11
N GLY A 51 -13.64 0.18 -24.02
CA GLY A 51 -13.89 -0.83 -22.97
C GLY A 51 -13.35 -2.23 -23.27
N LEU A 52 -12.61 -2.44 -24.36
CA LEU A 52 -11.92 -3.70 -24.63
C LEU A 52 -10.74 -3.85 -23.66
N THR A 53 -10.47 -5.06 -23.20
CA THR A 53 -9.38 -5.34 -22.29
C THR A 53 -8.22 -6.01 -23.01
N PHE A 54 -6.98 -5.70 -22.56
CA PHE A 54 -5.76 -6.32 -23.07
C PHE A 54 -4.74 -6.48 -21.94
N PRO A 55 -3.78 -7.41 -22.06
CA PRO A 55 -2.69 -7.58 -21.09
C PRO A 55 -1.84 -6.31 -20.99
N ALA A 56 -1.60 -5.86 -19.77
CA ALA A 56 -0.70 -4.74 -19.53
C ALA A 56 0.73 -5.11 -20.00
N PRO A 57 1.44 -4.20 -20.67
CA PRO A 57 2.82 -4.43 -21.07
C PRO A 57 3.71 -4.58 -19.84
N LYS A 58 4.71 -5.45 -19.94
CA LYS A 58 5.74 -5.63 -18.90
C LYS A 58 6.97 -4.81 -19.30
N PHE A 59 7.26 -3.77 -18.55
CA PHE A 59 8.44 -2.93 -18.78
C PHE A 59 8.90 -2.28 -17.47
N GLU A 60 10.15 -1.91 -17.43
CA GLU A 60 10.71 -1.16 -16.31
C GLU A 60 10.47 0.34 -16.52
N LEU A 61 9.84 0.98 -15.54
CA LEU A 61 9.53 2.41 -15.59
C LEU A 61 10.75 3.31 -15.34
N GLY A 62 11.88 2.76 -14.87
CA GLY A 62 13.04 3.55 -14.49
C GLY A 62 12.83 4.44 -13.26
N ILE A 63 11.73 4.25 -12.53
CA ILE A 63 11.35 5.05 -11.35
C ILE A 63 11.37 4.21 -10.07
N ALA A 64 12.33 3.32 -9.92
CA ALA A 64 12.40 2.37 -8.81
C ALA A 64 12.05 2.96 -7.43
N PRO A 65 12.56 4.14 -7.03
CA PRO A 65 12.25 4.74 -5.75
C PRO A 65 10.79 5.21 -5.58
N ALA A 66 10.06 5.40 -6.68
CA ALA A 66 8.73 5.99 -6.67
C ALA A 66 7.61 4.99 -6.99
N GLY A 67 7.89 3.89 -7.70
CA GLY A 67 6.77 3.07 -8.16
C GLY A 67 7.12 1.69 -8.73
N SER A 68 8.34 1.19 -8.58
CA SER A 68 8.74 -0.11 -9.17
C SER A 68 8.83 -1.26 -8.18
N MET A 69 8.19 -1.16 -7.01
CA MET A 69 8.20 -2.25 -6.04
C MET A 69 7.23 -3.35 -6.45
N TYR A 70 7.74 -4.56 -6.58
CA TYR A 70 6.95 -5.78 -6.65
C TYR A 70 6.62 -6.24 -5.22
N ALA A 71 5.39 -6.64 -4.97
CA ALA A 71 4.99 -7.13 -3.66
C ALA A 71 3.81 -8.12 -3.76
N THR A 72 3.65 -8.94 -2.73
CA THR A 72 2.43 -9.71 -2.52
C THR A 72 1.54 -9.02 -1.49
N VAL A 73 0.23 -9.28 -1.53
CA VAL A 73 -0.71 -8.78 -0.51
C VAL A 73 -0.33 -9.27 0.90
N ASN A 74 0.26 -10.46 1.01
CA ASN A 74 0.76 -10.99 2.28
C ASN A 74 1.95 -10.16 2.83
N ASP A 75 2.86 -9.73 1.97
CA ASP A 75 3.96 -8.86 2.40
C ASP A 75 3.49 -7.46 2.75
N LEU A 76 2.50 -6.93 2.03
CA LEU A 76 1.83 -5.67 2.44
C LEU A 76 1.15 -5.81 3.80
N GLY A 77 0.50 -6.93 4.09
CA GLY A 77 -0.06 -7.23 5.41
C GLY A 77 1.00 -7.33 6.52
N ARG A 78 2.18 -7.89 6.21
CA ARG A 78 3.33 -7.88 7.13
C ARG A 78 3.84 -6.47 7.38
N PHE A 79 3.96 -5.67 6.33
CA PHE A 79 4.35 -4.27 6.45
C PHE A 79 3.38 -3.48 7.37
N ILE A 80 2.08 -3.64 7.17
CA ILE A 80 1.06 -3.08 8.07
C ILE A 80 1.30 -3.53 9.51
N SER A 81 1.54 -4.81 9.73
CA SER A 81 1.78 -5.37 11.07
C SER A 81 3.03 -4.77 11.73
N VAL A 82 4.10 -4.56 10.95
CA VAL A 82 5.31 -3.88 11.42
C VAL A 82 5.02 -2.43 11.81
N LEU A 83 4.31 -1.69 10.98
CA LEU A 83 3.91 -0.31 11.30
C LEU A 83 3.10 -0.25 12.60
N LEU A 84 2.13 -1.13 12.77
CA LEU A 84 1.27 -1.22 13.97
C LEU A 84 2.00 -1.73 15.22
N SER A 85 3.15 -2.40 15.03
CA SER A 85 4.03 -2.88 16.11
C SER A 85 5.16 -1.87 16.45
N GLY A 86 5.02 -0.63 16.02
CA GLY A 86 6.01 0.43 16.25
C GLY A 86 7.34 0.18 15.53
N GLY A 87 7.29 -0.41 14.33
CA GLY A 87 8.45 -0.62 13.47
C GLY A 87 9.28 -1.88 13.76
N ARG A 88 8.73 -2.80 14.54
CA ARG A 88 9.39 -4.06 14.88
C ARG A 88 9.06 -5.14 13.86
N GLY A 89 10.06 -5.61 13.15
CA GLY A 89 9.99 -6.76 12.25
C GLY A 89 10.52 -8.06 12.91
N PRO A 90 10.53 -9.16 12.14
CA PRO A 90 11.05 -10.44 12.63
C PRO A 90 12.52 -10.40 13.09
N SER A 91 13.32 -9.54 12.48
CA SER A 91 14.75 -9.36 12.79
C SER A 91 15.00 -8.33 13.91
N GLY A 92 13.97 -7.81 14.55
CA GLY A 92 14.08 -6.79 15.60
C GLY A 92 13.52 -5.43 15.20
N GLN A 93 14.00 -4.38 15.84
CA GLN A 93 13.57 -3.00 15.57
C GLN A 93 14.20 -2.50 14.28
N VAL A 94 13.38 -2.19 13.27
CA VAL A 94 13.81 -1.70 11.94
C VAL A 94 13.56 -0.19 11.81
N LEU A 95 12.39 0.26 12.25
CA LEU A 95 12.03 1.68 12.33
C LEU A 95 11.75 2.03 13.80
N GLN A 96 12.17 3.19 14.25
CA GLN A 96 11.81 3.64 15.59
C GLN A 96 10.36 4.14 15.62
N PRO A 97 9.62 3.96 16.72
CA PRO A 97 8.25 4.44 16.85
C PRO A 97 8.11 5.93 16.56
N GLU A 98 9.09 6.73 17.01
CA GLU A 98 9.13 8.18 16.80
C GLU A 98 9.30 8.54 15.33
N THR A 99 10.04 7.72 14.58
CA THR A 99 10.20 7.87 13.13
C THR A 99 8.86 7.62 12.43
N ILE A 100 8.15 6.55 12.81
CA ILE A 100 6.83 6.24 12.26
C ILE A 100 5.84 7.37 12.54
N GLU A 101 5.82 7.88 13.78
CA GLU A 101 4.93 9.00 14.13
C GLU A 101 5.27 10.27 13.34
N THR A 102 6.55 10.53 13.11
CA THR A 102 7.00 11.63 12.23
C THR A 102 6.51 11.43 10.80
N MET A 103 6.58 10.19 10.27
CA MET A 103 6.06 9.86 8.94
C MET A 103 4.54 10.02 8.85
N TRP A 104 3.82 9.83 9.94
CA TRP A 104 2.36 9.95 10.03
C TRP A 104 1.87 11.34 10.45
N THR A 105 2.77 12.28 10.58
CA THR A 105 2.44 13.68 10.88
C THR A 105 2.36 14.46 9.56
N PRO A 106 1.27 15.20 9.28
CA PRO A 106 1.18 16.05 8.09
C PRO A 106 2.32 17.05 8.04
N GLN A 107 3.05 17.06 6.94
CA GLN A 107 4.13 18.00 6.67
C GLN A 107 3.55 19.25 5.98
N PHE A 108 4.07 20.42 6.32
CA PHE A 108 3.65 21.70 5.71
C PHE A 108 2.15 22.01 5.84
N ALA A 109 1.45 21.36 6.77
CA ALA A 109 0.04 21.66 7.03
C ALA A 109 -0.10 22.97 7.84
N PRO A 110 -1.16 23.75 7.60
CA PRO A 110 -1.49 24.89 8.47
C PRO A 110 -1.65 24.47 9.94
N PRO A 111 -1.38 25.38 10.90
CA PRO A 111 -1.58 25.07 12.31
C PRO A 111 -2.99 24.55 12.61
N GLY A 112 -3.07 23.43 13.32
CA GLY A 112 -4.33 22.76 13.69
C GLY A 112 -4.90 21.81 12.64
N GLN A 113 -4.38 21.76 11.42
CA GLN A 113 -4.79 20.80 10.41
C GLN A 113 -4.17 19.42 10.72
N ARG A 114 -5.03 18.40 10.83
CA ARG A 114 -4.65 17.02 11.18
C ARG A 114 -4.58 16.08 9.98
N THR A 115 -4.93 16.57 8.79
CA THR A 115 -4.94 15.82 7.54
C THR A 115 -3.97 16.45 6.53
N GLY A 116 -3.43 15.64 5.62
CA GLY A 116 -2.49 16.10 4.60
C GLY A 116 -1.53 15.01 4.17
N PHE A 117 -0.33 15.42 3.79
CA PHE A 117 0.73 14.49 3.41
C PHE A 117 1.77 14.40 4.52
N GLY A 118 2.00 13.19 5.02
CA GLY A 118 3.15 12.84 5.84
C GLY A 118 4.37 12.51 4.99
N ILE A 119 5.32 11.78 5.56
CA ILE A 119 6.49 11.30 4.82
C ILE A 119 6.18 9.92 4.25
N GLY A 120 5.83 9.84 2.97
CA GLY A 120 5.45 8.60 2.29
C GLY A 120 4.04 8.09 2.63
N PHE A 121 3.21 8.88 3.33
CA PHE A 121 1.84 8.52 3.68
C PHE A 121 0.87 9.69 3.47
N HIS A 122 -0.31 9.37 3.01
CA HIS A 122 -1.47 10.26 3.16
C HIS A 122 -2.00 10.12 4.59
N VAL A 123 -2.31 11.25 5.23
CA VAL A 123 -2.91 11.30 6.56
C VAL A 123 -4.30 11.89 6.42
N THR A 124 -5.31 11.11 6.74
CA THR A 124 -6.72 11.46 6.59
C THR A 124 -7.49 11.09 7.86
N GLU A 125 -8.78 11.35 7.86
CA GLU A 125 -9.69 10.90 8.92
C GLU A 125 -10.64 9.83 8.40
N PHE A 126 -10.91 8.80 9.21
CA PHE A 126 -11.84 7.73 8.92
C PHE A 126 -12.56 7.29 10.20
N GLU A 127 -13.90 7.36 10.21
CA GLU A 127 -14.71 7.00 11.39
C GLU A 127 -14.24 7.69 12.68
N GLY A 128 -13.87 8.99 12.59
CA GLY A 128 -13.45 9.82 13.71
C GLY A 128 -12.04 9.55 14.24
N GLN A 129 -11.22 8.75 13.55
CA GLN A 129 -9.84 8.45 13.93
C GLN A 129 -8.87 8.70 12.77
N ARG A 130 -7.60 8.87 13.07
CA ARG A 130 -6.55 9.04 12.08
C ARG A 130 -6.44 7.79 11.21
N ARG A 131 -6.44 8.01 9.90
CA ARG A 131 -6.11 7.00 8.91
C ARG A 131 -4.83 7.43 8.18
N VAL A 132 -3.87 6.52 8.11
CA VAL A 132 -2.66 6.69 7.32
C VAL A 132 -2.60 5.64 6.24
N GLY A 133 -2.08 5.98 5.07
CA GLY A 133 -2.05 5.04 3.96
C GLY A 133 -1.35 5.60 2.74
N HIS A 134 -1.30 4.80 1.71
CA HIS A 134 -0.82 5.19 0.39
C HIS A 134 -1.47 4.33 -0.67
N ASP A 135 -1.71 4.90 -1.84
CA ASP A 135 -2.27 4.23 -2.99
C ASP A 135 -1.20 3.97 -4.04
N GLY A 136 -1.47 3.03 -4.92
CA GLY A 136 -0.63 2.74 -6.07
C GLY A 136 -1.48 2.56 -7.32
N ALA A 137 -1.01 3.17 -8.41
CA ALA A 137 -1.56 2.96 -9.75
C ALA A 137 -0.39 2.82 -10.71
N ILE A 138 -0.29 1.66 -11.33
CA ILE A 138 0.70 1.38 -12.37
C ILE A 138 0.02 0.53 -13.43
N TYR A 139 0.50 0.57 -14.66
CA TYR A 139 -0.12 -0.11 -15.80
C TYR A 139 -0.64 -1.51 -15.48
N GLY A 140 -1.98 -1.65 -15.51
CA GLY A 140 -2.68 -2.90 -15.22
C GLY A 140 -2.83 -3.27 -13.76
N PHE A 141 -2.47 -2.39 -12.80
CA PHE A 141 -2.60 -2.64 -11.37
C PHE A 141 -3.12 -1.43 -10.61
N ALA A 142 -3.91 -1.69 -9.58
CA ALA A 142 -4.35 -0.71 -8.59
C ALA A 142 -4.13 -1.28 -7.19
N THR A 143 -3.66 -0.45 -6.27
CA THR A 143 -3.33 -0.88 -4.91
C THR A 143 -3.74 0.19 -3.92
N THR A 144 -4.22 -0.22 -2.76
CA THR A 144 -4.37 0.65 -1.59
C THR A 144 -3.83 -0.05 -0.34
N LEU A 145 -3.22 0.73 0.54
CA LEU A 145 -2.80 0.33 1.86
C LEU A 145 -3.34 1.36 2.85
N GLN A 146 -4.15 0.93 3.81
CA GLN A 146 -4.79 1.79 4.80
C GLN A 146 -4.59 1.24 6.19
N VAL A 147 -4.24 2.11 7.14
CA VAL A 147 -3.96 1.76 8.53
C VAL A 147 -4.69 2.73 9.46
N LEU A 148 -5.32 2.20 10.51
CA LEU A 148 -5.90 2.92 11.62
C LEU A 148 -5.04 2.69 12.86
N PRO A 149 -4.08 3.58 13.16
CA PRO A 149 -3.09 3.34 14.21
C PRO A 149 -3.70 3.15 15.60
N GLU A 150 -4.69 3.98 15.94
CA GLU A 150 -5.37 3.93 17.25
C GLU A 150 -6.11 2.61 17.47
N SER A 151 -6.75 2.11 16.44
CA SER A 151 -7.46 0.82 16.45
C SER A 151 -6.54 -0.37 16.16
N LYS A 152 -5.29 -0.16 15.80
CA LYS A 152 -4.37 -1.22 15.37
C LYS A 152 -5.00 -2.12 14.30
N LEU A 153 -5.65 -1.52 13.33
CA LEU A 153 -6.25 -2.19 12.19
C LEU A 153 -5.58 -1.71 10.91
N GLY A 154 -5.55 -2.55 9.90
CA GLY A 154 -5.09 -2.14 8.59
C GLY A 154 -5.51 -3.13 7.52
N VAL A 155 -5.61 -2.63 6.30
CA VAL A 155 -6.01 -3.38 5.11
C VAL A 155 -5.08 -3.02 3.96
N ALA A 156 -4.68 -4.02 3.20
CA ALA A 156 -4.12 -3.86 1.86
C ALA A 156 -5.03 -4.56 0.85
N ALA A 157 -5.34 -3.88 -0.23
CA ALA A 157 -6.10 -4.45 -1.34
C ALA A 157 -5.36 -4.17 -2.65
N VAL A 158 -5.34 -5.18 -3.52
CA VAL A 158 -4.66 -5.12 -4.82
C VAL A 158 -5.60 -5.67 -5.89
N ALA A 159 -5.67 -4.99 -7.02
CA ALA A 159 -6.32 -5.49 -8.21
C ALA A 159 -5.34 -5.50 -9.38
N ASN A 160 -5.37 -6.55 -10.19
CA ASN A 160 -4.58 -6.64 -11.42
C ASN A 160 -5.34 -6.01 -12.60
N ARG A 161 -5.89 -4.82 -12.37
CA ARG A 161 -6.66 -4.06 -13.35
C ARG A 161 -6.38 -2.56 -13.22
N ASP A 162 -6.19 -1.94 -14.36
CA ASP A 162 -5.99 -0.49 -14.46
C ASP A 162 -7.25 0.27 -14.01
N PHE A 163 -7.05 1.47 -13.44
CA PHE A 163 -8.12 2.35 -12.95
C PHE A 163 -9.06 1.72 -11.91
N ALA A 164 -8.65 0.63 -11.24
CA ALA A 164 -9.44 -0.01 -10.20
C ALA A 164 -9.24 0.61 -8.80
N ASN A 165 -8.53 1.74 -8.67
CA ASN A 165 -8.29 2.40 -7.38
C ASN A 165 -9.58 2.67 -6.59
N PRO A 166 -10.67 3.23 -7.17
CA PRO A 166 -11.91 3.44 -6.41
C PRO A 166 -12.53 2.13 -5.89
N VAL A 167 -12.29 1.01 -6.58
CA VAL A 167 -12.80 -0.30 -6.16
C VAL A 167 -11.99 -0.85 -5.01
N VAL A 168 -10.64 -0.86 -5.10
CA VAL A 168 -9.79 -1.35 -4.01
C VAL A 168 -9.91 -0.48 -2.76
N ASP A 169 -10.09 0.83 -2.91
CA ASP A 169 -10.35 1.74 -1.79
C ASP A 169 -11.65 1.43 -1.08
N ARG A 170 -12.74 1.27 -1.83
CA ARG A 170 -14.04 0.90 -1.27
C ARG A 170 -14.00 -0.45 -0.56
N ILE A 171 -13.28 -1.44 -1.11
CA ILE A 171 -13.07 -2.74 -0.47
C ILE A 171 -12.32 -2.56 0.85
N ALA A 172 -11.23 -1.81 0.85
CA ALA A 172 -10.43 -1.56 2.04
C ALA A 172 -11.23 -0.81 3.13
N GLU A 173 -11.95 0.24 2.76
CA GLU A 173 -12.80 0.99 3.68
C GLU A 173 -13.93 0.15 4.25
N THR A 174 -14.58 -0.67 3.42
CA THR A 174 -15.63 -1.59 3.89
C THR A 174 -15.08 -2.60 4.88
N ALA A 175 -13.91 -3.17 4.60
CA ALA A 175 -13.24 -4.10 5.51
C ALA A 175 -12.87 -3.42 6.84
N LEU A 176 -12.35 -2.20 6.80
CA LEU A 176 -12.05 -1.42 8.02
C LEU A 176 -13.30 -1.16 8.85
N ARG A 177 -14.43 -0.75 8.23
CA ARG A 177 -15.71 -0.56 8.93
C ARG A 177 -16.18 -1.85 9.61
N TRP A 178 -16.11 -2.97 8.91
CA TRP A 178 -16.52 -4.26 9.47
C TRP A 178 -15.63 -4.70 10.63
N MET A 179 -14.32 -4.52 10.51
CA MET A 179 -13.40 -4.82 11.61
C MET A 179 -13.64 -3.92 12.84
N LEU A 180 -13.93 -2.63 12.63
CA LEU A 180 -14.29 -1.70 13.71
C LEU A 180 -15.60 -2.11 14.38
N ALA A 181 -16.63 -2.40 13.59
CA ALA A 181 -17.92 -2.87 14.12
C ALA A 181 -17.81 -4.17 14.91
N ALA A 182 -17.07 -5.14 14.37
CA ALA A 182 -16.82 -6.41 15.06
C ALA A 182 -16.15 -6.19 16.43
N ARG A 183 -15.21 -5.23 16.54
CA ARG A 183 -14.60 -4.86 17.83
C ARG A 183 -15.56 -4.23 18.82
N ARG A 184 -16.61 -3.55 18.33
CA ARG A 184 -17.67 -2.96 19.15
C ARG A 184 -18.81 -3.94 19.46
N GLY A 185 -18.76 -5.18 18.93
CA GLY A 185 -19.84 -6.15 19.03
C GLY A 185 -21.07 -5.79 18.18
N GLU A 186 -20.89 -4.94 17.18
CA GLU A 186 -21.94 -4.50 16.27
C GLU A 186 -22.02 -5.44 15.06
N THR A 187 -23.25 -5.68 14.56
CA THR A 187 -23.48 -6.39 13.32
C THR A 187 -23.74 -5.37 12.20
N LEU A 188 -22.92 -5.38 11.17
CA LEU A 188 -23.14 -4.55 10.00
C LEU A 188 -23.92 -5.32 8.93
N THR A 189 -24.88 -4.65 8.32
CA THR A 189 -25.52 -5.13 7.09
C THR A 189 -24.50 -5.05 5.95
N PRO A 190 -24.34 -6.10 5.12
CA PRO A 190 -23.53 -6.01 3.93
C PRO A 190 -23.97 -4.83 3.06
N PRO A 191 -23.03 -4.12 2.42
CA PRO A 191 -23.39 -3.07 1.49
C PRO A 191 -24.26 -3.65 0.38
N GLU A 192 -25.28 -2.88 -0.05
CA GLU A 192 -26.09 -3.28 -1.20
C GLU A 192 -25.15 -3.48 -2.41
N THR A 193 -25.26 -4.65 -3.03
CA THR A 193 -24.54 -4.90 -4.27
C THR A 193 -25.15 -4.01 -5.35
N THR A 194 -24.37 -3.08 -5.89
CA THR A 194 -24.79 -2.33 -7.08
C THR A 194 -25.08 -3.35 -8.19
N GLN A 195 -26.30 -3.37 -8.68
CA GLN A 195 -26.62 -4.18 -9.85
C GLN A 195 -25.71 -3.78 -11.01
N PRO A 196 -25.23 -4.73 -11.81
CA PRO A 196 -24.50 -4.39 -13.03
C PRO A 196 -25.38 -3.47 -13.88
N VAL A 197 -24.83 -2.36 -14.35
CA VAL A 197 -25.48 -1.54 -15.35
C VAL A 197 -25.65 -2.43 -16.59
N PRO A 198 -26.87 -2.64 -17.11
CA PRO A 198 -27.06 -3.41 -18.34
C PRO A 198 -26.24 -2.75 -19.45
N PRO A 199 -25.59 -3.52 -20.33
CA PRO A 199 -25.00 -2.94 -21.53
C PRO A 199 -26.11 -2.28 -22.36
N GLU A 200 -25.89 -1.04 -22.77
CA GLU A 200 -26.72 -0.33 -23.75
C GLU A 200 -26.59 -0.97 -25.14
#